data_918be6760d6bd1e883815c3cc0c2d521
#
_entry.id   918be6760d6bd1e883815c3cc0c2d521
#
_cell.length_a   1.000
_cell.length_b   1.000
_cell.length_c   1.000
_cell.angle_alpha   90.00
_cell.angle_beta   90.00
_cell.angle_gamma   90.00
#
_symmetry.space_group_name_H-M   'P 1'
#
loop_
_entity.id
_entity.type
_entity.pdbx_description
1 polymer ?
#
loop_
_entity_poly.entity_id
_entity_poly.type
_entity_poly.pdbx_seq_one_letter_code
_entity_poly.pdbx_strand_id
1 'polypeptide(L)'
;KAAGAEATILFIHWGNEYQTTENSLQRTIAQKVCNLGVDVIVGNHAHVPQPVSFLTSETDENQKTLCLYSTGNAVSNIYKTTKFPVNTEDGMLFTFTFAKYSDGTVLIESARVIPTWVYRYFDDNYVRKHLVLVMDDTVEDWQAAMELDDAQLKSCQASYDRTMKIVSEGLEEA
;
A
#
# COMPACT_ATOMS: atom_id res chain seq x y z
N LYS A 1 -10.86 -5.58 -20.96
CA LYS A 1 -10.07 -5.98 -22.15
C LYS A 1 -10.91 -6.06 -23.44
N ALA A 2 -12.17 -6.50 -23.42
CA ALA A 2 -13.04 -6.50 -24.61
C ALA A 2 -13.24 -5.12 -25.27
N ALA A 3 -13.06 -4.01 -24.53
CA ALA A 3 -13.12 -2.63 -25.05
C ALA A 3 -11.75 -2.10 -25.52
N GLY A 4 -10.73 -2.96 -25.67
CA GLY A 4 -9.39 -2.59 -26.12
C GLY A 4 -8.41 -2.21 -25.01
N ALA A 5 -8.77 -2.36 -23.73
CA ALA A 5 -7.84 -2.16 -22.63
C ALA A 5 -6.77 -3.28 -22.63
N GLU A 6 -5.51 -2.92 -22.56
CA GLU A 6 -4.39 -3.86 -22.52
C GLU A 6 -4.07 -4.31 -21.09
N ALA A 7 -4.32 -3.43 -20.10
CA ALA A 7 -4.23 -3.73 -18.67
C ALA A 7 -5.46 -3.20 -17.92
N THR A 8 -5.76 -3.80 -16.79
CA THR A 8 -6.92 -3.46 -15.96
C THR A 8 -6.53 -3.32 -14.49
N ILE A 9 -6.97 -2.23 -13.87
CA ILE A 9 -6.76 -1.97 -12.44
C ILE A 9 -8.13 -1.83 -11.78
N LEU A 10 -8.35 -2.63 -10.74
CA LEU A 10 -9.56 -2.57 -9.91
C LEU A 10 -9.26 -1.83 -8.60
N PHE A 11 -9.98 -0.75 -8.34
CA PHE A 11 -10.02 -0.13 -7.01
C PHE A 11 -11.21 -0.69 -6.24
N ILE A 12 -10.96 -1.18 -5.01
CA ILE A 12 -11.99 -1.83 -4.21
C ILE A 12 -11.93 -1.38 -2.73
N HIS A 13 -13.10 -1.16 -2.15
CA HIS A 13 -13.27 -0.77 -0.75
C HIS A 13 -13.81 -1.98 0.02
N TRP A 14 -12.97 -2.61 0.86
CA TRP A 14 -13.26 -3.90 1.48
C TRP A 14 -12.48 -4.12 2.78
N GLY A 15 -12.74 -5.24 3.45
CA GLY A 15 -12.00 -5.67 4.62
C GLY A 15 -12.61 -5.17 5.93
N ASN A 16 -11.82 -5.24 6.99
CA ASN A 16 -12.19 -4.80 8.33
C ASN A 16 -11.28 -3.63 8.74
N GLU A 17 -11.87 -2.61 9.34
CA GLU A 17 -11.10 -1.47 9.87
C GLU A 17 -10.06 -1.92 10.91
N TYR A 18 -8.88 -1.31 10.85
CA TYR A 18 -7.77 -1.43 11.80
C TYR A 18 -7.14 -2.84 11.91
N GLN A 19 -7.41 -3.71 10.93
CA GLN A 19 -6.77 -5.02 10.83
C GLN A 19 -5.63 -4.95 9.80
N THR A 20 -4.41 -5.30 10.22
CA THR A 20 -3.21 -5.29 9.35
C THR A 20 -3.07 -6.57 8.51
N THR A 21 -4.00 -7.50 8.65
CA THR A 21 -4.09 -8.71 7.84
C THR A 21 -5.43 -8.71 7.09
N GLU A 22 -5.42 -9.20 5.86
CA GLU A 22 -6.63 -9.39 5.07
C GLU A 22 -7.49 -10.54 5.64
N ASN A 23 -8.79 -10.45 5.45
CA ASN A 23 -9.71 -11.51 5.87
C ASN A 23 -10.01 -12.51 4.75
N SER A 24 -10.70 -13.62 5.09
CA SER A 24 -11.03 -14.67 4.13
C SER A 24 -11.90 -14.20 2.95
N LEU A 25 -12.77 -13.21 3.20
CA LEU A 25 -13.62 -12.65 2.14
C LEU A 25 -12.79 -11.84 1.14
N GLN A 26 -11.83 -11.05 1.62
CA GLN A 26 -10.89 -10.33 0.75
C GLN A 26 -10.11 -11.32 -0.12
N ARG A 27 -9.54 -12.39 0.45
CA ARG A 27 -8.83 -13.44 -0.32
C ARG A 27 -9.73 -14.10 -1.37
N THR A 28 -10.94 -14.45 -1.00
CA THR A 28 -11.91 -15.08 -1.92
C THR A 28 -12.26 -14.15 -3.10
N ILE A 29 -12.49 -12.87 -2.83
CA ILE A 29 -12.80 -11.88 -3.88
C ILE A 29 -11.57 -11.65 -4.75
N ALA A 30 -10.37 -11.48 -4.15
CA ALA A 30 -9.14 -11.27 -4.88
C ALA A 30 -8.85 -12.43 -5.86
N GLN A 31 -9.00 -13.68 -5.41
CA GLN A 31 -8.81 -14.85 -6.28
C GLN A 31 -9.83 -14.89 -7.43
N LYS A 32 -11.10 -14.60 -7.15
CA LYS A 32 -12.12 -14.51 -8.22
C LYS A 32 -11.80 -13.43 -9.24
N VAL A 33 -11.34 -12.28 -8.79
CA VAL A 33 -10.94 -11.15 -9.65
C VAL A 33 -9.71 -11.53 -10.48
N CYS A 34 -8.74 -12.21 -9.89
CA CYS A 34 -7.59 -12.79 -10.60
C CYS A 34 -8.04 -13.76 -11.72
N ASN A 35 -8.94 -14.68 -11.40
CA ASN A 35 -9.48 -15.64 -12.38
C ASN A 35 -10.26 -14.96 -13.54
N LEU A 36 -10.70 -13.71 -13.35
CA LEU A 36 -11.34 -12.90 -14.38
C LEU A 36 -10.34 -12.10 -15.25
N GLY A 37 -9.04 -12.20 -14.97
CA GLY A 37 -7.98 -11.58 -15.75
C GLY A 37 -7.74 -10.10 -15.43
N VAL A 38 -8.03 -9.65 -14.22
CA VAL A 38 -7.62 -8.30 -13.73
C VAL A 38 -6.15 -8.34 -13.38
N ASP A 39 -5.39 -7.32 -13.78
CA ASP A 39 -3.94 -7.29 -13.61
C ASP A 39 -3.51 -6.72 -12.25
N VAL A 40 -4.23 -5.73 -11.73
CA VAL A 40 -3.93 -5.11 -10.42
C VAL A 40 -5.20 -4.89 -9.61
N ILE A 41 -5.15 -5.21 -8.33
CA ILE A 41 -6.18 -4.87 -7.33
C ILE A 41 -5.58 -3.88 -6.34
N VAL A 42 -6.22 -2.71 -6.19
CA VAL A 42 -5.87 -1.70 -5.18
C VAL A 42 -6.99 -1.63 -4.16
N GLY A 43 -6.78 -2.28 -3.02
CA GLY A 43 -7.71 -2.30 -1.91
C GLY A 43 -7.53 -1.13 -0.95
N ASN A 44 -8.61 -0.77 -0.27
CA ASN A 44 -8.61 0.19 0.82
C ASN A 44 -9.80 -0.08 1.76
N HIS A 45 -9.98 0.70 2.80
CA HIS A 45 -10.98 0.67 3.87
C HIS A 45 -10.37 0.39 5.25
N ALA A 46 -9.38 -0.49 5.35
CA ALA A 46 -8.85 -0.91 6.65
C ALA A 46 -8.22 0.25 7.46
N HIS A 47 -7.93 1.40 6.86
CA HIS A 47 -7.23 2.54 7.47
C HIS A 47 -5.82 2.21 7.99
N VAL A 48 -5.31 1.06 7.63
CA VAL A 48 -3.95 0.57 7.92
C VAL A 48 -3.43 -0.19 6.71
N PRO A 49 -2.11 -0.26 6.48
CA PRO A 49 -1.53 -1.14 5.49
C PRO A 49 -1.91 -2.61 5.74
N GLN A 50 -2.17 -3.34 4.66
CA GLN A 50 -2.36 -4.79 4.64
C GLN A 50 -1.37 -5.41 3.64
N PRO A 51 -1.19 -6.75 3.63
CA PRO A 51 -0.26 -7.42 2.75
C PRO A 51 -0.41 -7.07 1.27
N VAL A 52 0.68 -7.23 0.55
CA VAL A 52 0.73 -7.27 -0.91
C VAL A 52 0.93 -8.73 -1.32
N SER A 53 0.32 -9.17 -2.40
CA SER A 53 0.48 -10.54 -2.91
C SER A 53 0.40 -10.59 -4.43
N PHE A 54 1.17 -11.49 -5.04
CA PHE A 54 0.98 -11.89 -6.43
C PHE A 54 0.13 -13.15 -6.47
N LEU A 55 -1.08 -13.02 -6.99
CA LEU A 55 -2.02 -14.13 -7.15
C LEU A 55 -1.86 -14.75 -8.52
N THR A 56 -1.89 -16.07 -8.62
CA THR A 56 -1.98 -16.78 -9.90
C THR A 56 -3.42 -17.25 -10.09
N SER A 57 -3.94 -17.08 -11.29
CA SER A 57 -5.29 -17.56 -11.64
C SER A 57 -5.37 -19.08 -11.57
N GLU A 58 -6.49 -19.59 -11.03
CA GLU A 58 -6.80 -21.02 -10.98
C GLU A 58 -7.23 -21.57 -12.35
N THR A 59 -7.53 -20.69 -13.31
CA THR A 59 -8.03 -21.06 -14.65
C THR A 59 -7.03 -20.77 -15.77
N ASP A 60 -5.97 -20.00 -15.49
CA ASP A 60 -4.90 -19.65 -16.43
C ASP A 60 -3.60 -19.38 -15.67
N GLU A 61 -2.66 -20.29 -15.70
CA GLU A 61 -1.38 -20.17 -14.97
C GLU A 61 -0.52 -18.98 -15.40
N ASN A 62 -0.75 -18.42 -16.58
CA ASN A 62 -0.05 -17.25 -17.09
C ASN A 62 -0.67 -15.93 -16.60
N GLN A 63 -1.91 -15.97 -16.11
CA GLN A 63 -2.57 -14.80 -15.55
C GLN A 63 -2.16 -14.61 -14.10
N LYS A 64 -1.45 -13.52 -13.85
CA LYS A 64 -1.08 -13.06 -12.50
C LYS A 64 -1.74 -11.74 -12.17
N THR A 65 -2.08 -11.54 -10.90
CA THR A 65 -2.68 -10.32 -10.39
C THR A 65 -1.87 -9.81 -9.21
N LEU A 66 -1.39 -8.58 -9.30
CA LEU A 66 -0.84 -7.87 -8.14
C LEU A 66 -1.99 -7.38 -7.26
N CYS A 67 -2.05 -7.83 -6.03
CA CYS A 67 -3.09 -7.47 -5.08
C CYS A 67 -2.50 -6.71 -3.88
N LEU A 68 -2.85 -5.43 -3.75
CA LEU A 68 -2.64 -4.65 -2.55
C LEU A 68 -3.94 -4.72 -1.74
N TYR A 69 -3.95 -5.45 -0.63
CA TYR A 69 -5.18 -5.63 0.16
C TYR A 69 -5.63 -4.35 0.84
N SER A 70 -4.71 -3.49 1.32
CA SER A 70 -4.99 -2.10 1.71
C SER A 70 -3.72 -1.25 1.68
N THR A 71 -3.84 -0.06 1.10
CA THR A 71 -2.73 0.91 1.04
C THR A 71 -2.59 1.78 2.30
N GLY A 72 -3.47 1.60 3.29
CA GLY A 72 -3.51 2.44 4.48
C GLY A 72 -4.09 3.82 4.21
N ASN A 73 -3.75 4.78 5.06
CA ASN A 73 -4.23 6.16 4.93
C ASN A 73 -3.24 7.01 4.12
N ALA A 74 -3.71 7.62 3.04
CA ALA A 74 -2.89 8.57 2.26
C ALA A 74 -2.65 9.87 3.06
N VAL A 75 -3.71 10.43 3.66
CA VAL A 75 -3.67 11.49 4.66
C VAL A 75 -4.86 11.31 5.60
N SER A 76 -4.66 11.40 6.89
CA SER A 76 -5.74 11.17 7.86
C SER A 76 -5.51 11.93 9.16
N ASN A 77 -6.60 12.30 9.83
CA ASN A 77 -6.57 12.76 11.22
C ASN A 77 -6.77 11.60 12.22
N ILE A 78 -6.88 10.36 11.75
CA ILE A 78 -6.89 9.16 12.60
C ILE A 78 -5.46 8.88 13.04
N TYR A 79 -5.25 8.70 14.33
CA TYR A 79 -3.92 8.49 14.93
C TYR A 79 -4.03 7.67 16.20
N LYS A 80 -2.89 7.19 16.68
CA LYS A 80 -2.82 6.40 17.90
C LYS A 80 -3.51 7.09 19.08
N THR A 81 -4.54 6.42 19.59
CA THR A 81 -5.27 6.78 20.80
C THR A 81 -5.65 5.50 21.54
N THR A 82 -6.44 5.61 22.63
CA THR A 82 -7.07 4.43 23.24
C THR A 82 -8.08 3.73 22.32
N LYS A 83 -8.56 4.42 21.28
CA LYS A 83 -9.56 3.91 20.32
C LYS A 83 -8.92 3.39 19.02
N PHE A 84 -7.83 4.02 18.56
CA PHE A 84 -7.22 3.73 17.27
C PHE A 84 -5.79 3.21 17.44
N PRO A 85 -5.37 2.19 16.67
CA PRO A 85 -4.01 1.68 16.71
C PRO A 85 -3.02 2.66 16.04
N VAL A 86 -1.73 2.50 16.33
CA VAL A 86 -0.66 3.34 15.76
C VAL A 86 -0.56 3.23 14.23
N ASN A 87 -0.86 2.06 13.67
CA ASN A 87 -0.79 1.81 12.22
C ASN A 87 -1.72 2.68 11.37
N THR A 88 -2.65 3.43 11.99
CA THR A 88 -3.50 4.40 11.28
C THR A 88 -2.77 5.66 10.81
N GLU A 89 -1.52 5.84 11.23
CA GLU A 89 -0.61 6.88 10.75
C GLU A 89 0.21 6.42 9.55
N ASP A 90 0.19 5.11 9.27
CA ASP A 90 0.97 4.45 8.24
C ASP A 90 0.17 4.36 6.93
N GLY A 91 0.85 4.51 5.82
CA GLY A 91 0.33 4.33 4.48
C GLY A 91 1.42 3.91 3.51
N MET A 92 1.08 3.80 2.25
CA MET A 92 2.05 3.50 1.20
C MET A 92 1.69 4.15 -0.13
N LEU A 93 2.70 4.57 -0.86
CA LEU A 93 2.66 4.71 -2.30
C LEU A 93 3.08 3.38 -2.92
N PHE A 94 2.57 3.13 -4.08
CA PHE A 94 2.88 1.92 -4.82
C PHE A 94 3.17 2.26 -6.27
N THR A 95 4.30 1.79 -6.79
CA THR A 95 4.66 1.91 -8.19
C THR A 95 4.78 0.54 -8.81
N PHE A 96 4.33 0.39 -10.05
CA PHE A 96 4.48 -0.81 -10.85
C PHE A 96 4.63 -0.44 -12.33
N THR A 97 5.32 -1.27 -13.07
CA THR A 97 5.55 -1.08 -14.51
C THR A 97 4.86 -2.20 -15.28
N PHE A 98 4.01 -1.82 -16.24
CA PHE A 98 3.53 -2.76 -17.26
C PHE A 98 4.51 -2.79 -18.42
N ALA A 99 4.96 -3.98 -18.78
CA ALA A 99 5.73 -4.21 -20.00
C ALA A 99 4.82 -4.88 -21.06
N LYS A 100 4.83 -4.34 -22.29
CA LYS A 100 4.16 -4.94 -23.44
C LYS A 100 5.19 -5.60 -24.33
N TYR A 101 5.04 -6.88 -24.55
CA TYR A 101 5.91 -7.71 -25.36
C TYR A 101 5.47 -7.75 -26.82
N SER A 102 6.37 -8.19 -27.73
CA SER A 102 6.12 -8.23 -29.17
C SER A 102 5.02 -9.21 -29.60
N ASP A 103 4.71 -10.19 -28.77
CA ASP A 103 3.60 -11.13 -28.97
C ASP A 103 2.24 -10.57 -28.49
N GLY A 104 2.22 -9.36 -27.97
CA GLY A 104 1.04 -8.68 -27.44
C GLY A 104 0.77 -8.94 -25.96
N THR A 105 1.56 -9.76 -25.29
CA THR A 105 1.44 -10.03 -23.85
C THR A 105 1.77 -8.76 -23.06
N VAL A 106 0.99 -8.49 -22.02
CA VAL A 106 1.23 -7.38 -21.08
C VAL A 106 1.37 -7.97 -19.67
N LEU A 107 2.51 -7.74 -19.05
CA LEU A 107 2.83 -8.23 -17.71
C LEU A 107 3.28 -7.09 -16.78
N ILE A 108 3.17 -7.30 -15.48
CA ILE A 108 3.82 -6.46 -14.47
C ILE A 108 5.28 -6.89 -14.40
N GLU A 109 6.19 -5.99 -14.79
CA GLU A 109 7.64 -6.24 -14.83
C GLU A 109 8.32 -5.88 -13.52
N SER A 110 7.79 -4.89 -12.81
CA SER A 110 8.31 -4.46 -11.52
C SER A 110 7.21 -3.89 -10.65
N ALA A 111 7.37 -4.07 -9.35
CA ALA A 111 6.48 -3.51 -8.33
C ALA A 111 7.32 -3.03 -7.14
N ARG A 112 6.98 -1.87 -6.58
CA ARG A 112 7.68 -1.27 -5.44
C ARG A 112 6.70 -0.60 -4.49
N VAL A 113 6.86 -0.85 -3.20
CA VAL A 113 6.19 -0.12 -2.13
C VAL A 113 7.12 0.97 -1.61
N ILE A 114 6.56 2.15 -1.38
CA ILE A 114 7.22 3.27 -0.73
C ILE A 114 6.35 3.64 0.49
N PRO A 115 6.77 3.30 1.71
CA PRO A 115 6.03 3.64 2.91
C PRO A 115 5.82 5.14 3.06
N THR A 116 4.69 5.51 3.64
CA THR A 116 4.38 6.90 3.98
C THR A 116 3.95 7.00 5.44
N TRP A 117 4.26 8.12 6.06
CA TRP A 117 3.86 8.43 7.43
C TRP A 117 3.12 9.77 7.49
N VAL A 118 1.97 9.79 8.16
CA VAL A 118 1.19 11.01 8.39
C VAL A 118 1.70 11.69 9.65
N TYR A 119 2.61 12.64 9.48
CA TYR A 119 3.09 13.48 10.56
C TYR A 119 2.08 14.59 10.88
N ARG A 120 1.71 14.71 12.15
CA ARG A 120 0.79 15.74 12.65
C ARG A 120 1.49 16.65 13.63
N TYR A 121 1.33 17.95 13.41
CA TYR A 121 1.89 18.98 14.28
C TYR A 121 0.92 20.16 14.39
N PHE A 122 1.21 21.09 15.30
CA PHE A 122 0.54 22.36 15.37
C PHE A 122 1.51 23.45 14.88
N ASP A 123 1.03 24.35 14.03
CA ASP A 123 1.78 25.54 13.63
C ASP A 123 1.82 26.57 14.78
N ASP A 124 2.52 27.67 14.55
CA ASP A 124 2.68 28.76 15.53
C ASP A 124 1.35 29.43 15.93
N ASN A 125 0.31 29.25 15.15
CA ASN A 125 -1.05 29.73 15.43
C ASN A 125 -1.93 28.66 16.09
N TYR A 126 -1.36 27.57 16.57
CA TYR A 126 -2.07 26.42 17.14
C TYR A 126 -3.08 25.76 16.19
N VAL A 127 -2.87 25.90 14.87
CA VAL A 127 -3.65 25.20 13.86
C VAL A 127 -3.01 23.85 13.57
N ARG A 128 -3.80 22.77 13.67
CA ARG A 128 -3.33 21.42 13.38
C ARG A 128 -3.02 21.27 11.90
N LYS A 129 -1.83 20.79 11.60
CA LYS A 129 -1.33 20.49 10.25
C LYS A 129 -1.08 18.99 10.09
N HIS A 130 -1.14 18.55 8.86
CA HIS A 130 -0.82 17.20 8.46
C HIS A 130 0.17 17.28 7.32
N LEU A 131 1.23 16.50 7.41
CA LEU A 131 2.23 16.36 6.38
C LEU A 131 2.45 14.88 6.13
N VAL A 132 2.43 14.48 4.86
CA VAL A 132 2.72 13.10 4.47
C VAL A 132 4.19 13.01 4.12
N LEU A 133 4.94 12.29 4.93
CA LEU A 133 6.33 11.98 4.65
C LEU A 133 6.39 10.74 3.77
N VAL A 134 7.08 10.86 2.64
CA VAL A 134 7.36 9.75 1.71
C VAL A 134 8.74 9.21 2.05
N MET A 135 8.80 7.94 2.48
CA MET A 135 10.02 7.31 2.99
C MET A 135 10.71 6.50 1.88
N ASP A 136 11.15 7.20 0.83
CA ASP A 136 11.77 6.60 -0.37
C ASP A 136 13.31 6.52 -0.28
N ASP A 137 13.91 7.45 0.45
CA ASP A 137 15.35 7.61 0.58
C ASP A 137 15.91 7.03 1.91
N THR A 138 17.01 7.56 2.40
CA THR A 138 17.62 7.15 3.67
C THR A 138 16.96 7.85 4.87
N VAL A 139 17.19 7.31 6.07
CA VAL A 139 16.68 7.89 7.33
C VAL A 139 17.23 9.31 7.55
N GLU A 140 18.48 9.53 7.17
CA GLU A 140 19.15 10.84 7.23
C GLU A 140 18.47 11.84 6.30
N ASP A 141 18.06 11.42 5.09
CA ASP A 141 17.33 12.26 4.14
C ASP A 141 15.95 12.62 4.67
N TRP A 142 15.22 11.69 5.31
CA TRP A 142 13.92 11.98 5.92
C TRP A 142 14.05 13.02 7.04
N GLN A 143 15.08 12.88 7.90
CA GLN A 143 15.34 13.82 8.98
C GLN A 143 15.62 15.23 8.44
N ALA A 144 16.49 15.32 7.42
CA ALA A 144 16.86 16.59 6.82
C ALA A 144 15.70 17.26 6.09
N ALA A 145 14.94 16.49 5.27
CA ALA A 145 13.84 17.01 4.46
C ALA A 145 12.68 17.59 5.30
N MET A 146 12.52 17.12 6.54
CA MET A 146 11.39 17.51 7.40
C MET A 146 11.81 18.17 8.70
N GLU A 147 13.09 18.44 8.90
CA GLU A 147 13.63 19.02 10.14
C GLU A 147 13.14 18.27 11.40
N LEU A 148 13.09 16.92 11.33
CA LEU A 148 12.58 16.09 12.41
C LEU A 148 13.55 16.09 13.60
N ASP A 149 13.00 16.19 14.79
CA ASP A 149 13.75 15.88 16.02
C ASP A 149 13.92 14.35 16.19
N ASP A 150 14.75 13.93 17.14
CA ASP A 150 15.07 12.52 17.36
C ASP A 150 13.83 11.67 17.71
N ALA A 151 12.84 12.21 18.41
CA ALA A 151 11.62 11.51 18.78
C ALA A 151 10.69 11.34 17.57
N GLN A 152 10.61 12.35 16.73
CA GLN A 152 9.86 12.33 15.47
C GLN A 152 10.51 11.39 14.48
N LEU A 153 11.84 11.41 14.34
CA LEU A 153 12.59 10.48 13.49
C LEU A 153 12.38 9.04 13.93
N LYS A 154 12.42 8.76 15.23
CA LYS A 154 12.13 7.43 15.78
C LYS A 154 10.70 6.96 15.44
N SER A 155 9.73 7.86 15.47
CA SER A 155 8.33 7.54 15.12
C SER A 155 8.19 7.27 13.62
N CYS A 156 8.87 8.05 12.79
CA CYS A 156 8.97 7.87 11.34
C CYS A 156 9.58 6.50 10.99
N GLN A 157 10.74 6.16 11.57
CA GLN A 157 11.39 4.87 11.38
C GLN A 157 10.49 3.70 11.81
N ALA A 158 9.82 3.83 12.95
CA ALA A 158 8.90 2.81 13.42
C ALA A 158 7.68 2.63 12.49
N SER A 159 7.23 3.69 11.81
CA SER A 159 6.19 3.61 10.77
C SER A 159 6.69 2.84 9.54
N TYR A 160 7.89 3.17 9.08
CA TYR A 160 8.55 2.46 7.98
C TYR A 160 8.67 0.95 8.28
N ASP A 161 9.24 0.60 9.43
CA ASP A 161 9.47 -0.79 9.84
C ASP A 161 8.16 -1.59 9.94
N ARG A 162 7.09 -0.96 10.47
CA ARG A 162 5.77 -1.60 10.55
C ARG A 162 5.18 -1.87 9.17
N THR A 163 5.25 -0.90 8.26
CA THR A 163 4.74 -1.04 6.91
C THR A 163 5.52 -2.10 6.14
N MET A 164 6.86 -2.02 6.15
CA MET A 164 7.71 -3.00 5.44
C MET A 164 7.52 -4.40 5.99
N LYS A 165 7.36 -4.59 7.30
CA LYS A 165 7.07 -5.90 7.89
C LYS A 165 5.77 -6.52 7.37
N ILE A 166 4.78 -5.69 7.01
CA ILE A 166 3.48 -6.16 6.50
C ILE A 166 3.57 -6.54 5.02
N VAL A 167 4.38 -5.80 4.24
CA VAL A 167 4.32 -5.89 2.77
C VAL A 167 5.48 -6.65 2.12
N SER A 168 6.62 -6.85 2.82
CA SER A 168 7.83 -7.41 2.22
C SER A 168 7.67 -8.84 1.72
N GLU A 169 6.97 -9.70 2.46
CA GLU A 169 6.79 -11.10 2.07
C GLU A 169 6.20 -11.24 0.67
N GLY A 170 5.18 -10.45 0.34
CA GLY A 170 4.52 -10.53 -0.96
C GLY A 170 5.28 -9.85 -2.11
N LEU A 171 6.33 -9.07 -1.81
CA LEU A 171 7.19 -8.45 -2.82
C LEU A 171 8.37 -9.35 -3.21
N GLU A 172 8.76 -10.30 -2.36
CA GLU A 172 9.85 -11.26 -2.64
C GLU A 172 9.41 -12.36 -3.62
N GLU A 173 8.10 -12.52 -3.83
CA GLU A 173 7.50 -13.50 -4.75
C GLU A 173 7.32 -12.95 -6.20
N ALA A 174 7.79 -11.74 -6.48
CA ALA A 174 7.57 -11.02 -7.74
C ALA A 174 8.64 -11.30 -8.82
#